data_041d62d5bdc61f6d8dd156c54a118945
#
_entry.id   041d62d5bdc61f6d8dd156c54a118945
#
_cell.length_a   1.000
_cell.length_b   1.000
_cell.length_c   1.000
_cell.angle_alpha   90.00
_cell.angle_beta   90.00
_cell.angle_gamma   90.00
#
_symmetry.space_group_name_H-M   'P 1'
#
loop_
_entity.id
_entity.type
_entity.pdbx_description
1 polymer ?
#
loop_
_entity_poly.entity_id
_entity_poly.type
_entity_poly.pdbx_seq_one_letter_code
_entity_poly.pdbx_strand_id
1 'polypeptide(L)'
;KTITFTTSELKTLNQTSILTYEVTNNSSNYDANVIVTCVPKTGTTAKYTSIKNKLDNDATKVSAKSSVNGTLTVTLDKVATENVTEEYTCKLEFNAVERDTLGKEIPAFQKDSWSTIAANVKSGNTSKYNVGDTKEVDLGDLGTHTVRISNMSECTNGEASETACGFVVEFADIITEQKFNSLDTNVGGWKDSELRTYINGTIYNLLPSELQNVIVPTKVVSGHGNTSGETNFETQDKLYLLSAHEIWEDGEDENNRIGENDTSYSNTRQLDYYKNQRVTTDSYDRKTIKEYKESDNSWWLRSADSSDAYAFLYVIFNGSWDSSWPSDLYGISPAFRIA
;
A
#
# COMPACT_ATOMS: atom_id res chain seq x y z
N LYS A 1 10.39 -9.58 -35.09
CA LYS A 1 11.52 -9.80 -36.05
C LYS A 1 12.35 -10.96 -35.55
N THR A 2 12.57 -11.97 -36.38
CA THR A 2 13.41 -13.15 -36.08
C THR A 2 14.84 -12.84 -36.52
N ILE A 3 15.80 -13.08 -35.64
CA ILE A 3 17.23 -13.01 -35.94
C ILE A 3 17.76 -14.44 -35.80
N THR A 4 18.46 -14.94 -36.85
CA THR A 4 19.12 -16.25 -36.82
C THR A 4 20.60 -16.01 -36.48
N PHE A 5 21.10 -16.71 -35.49
CA PHE A 5 22.50 -16.72 -35.09
C PHE A 5 22.99 -18.17 -35.13
N THR A 6 24.12 -18.40 -35.76
CA THR A 6 24.78 -19.71 -35.83
C THR A 6 26.16 -19.59 -35.13
N THR A 7 26.41 -20.47 -34.16
CA THR A 7 27.73 -20.53 -33.52
C THR A 7 28.73 -21.22 -34.47
N SER A 8 30.03 -20.93 -34.27
CA SER A 8 31.06 -21.84 -34.72
C SER A 8 30.95 -23.19 -33.99
N GLU A 9 31.53 -24.24 -34.54
CA GLU A 9 31.54 -25.57 -33.94
C GLU A 9 32.18 -25.55 -32.55
N LEU A 10 31.47 -26.09 -31.55
CA LEU A 10 31.98 -26.24 -30.19
C LEU A 10 32.50 -27.66 -30.01
N LYS A 11 33.80 -27.82 -29.66
CA LYS A 11 34.54 -29.11 -29.63
C LYS A 11 34.99 -29.53 -28.26
N THR A 12 35.20 -28.54 -27.35
CA THR A 12 35.78 -28.78 -26.05
C THR A 12 34.76 -28.51 -24.98
N LEU A 13 34.69 -29.36 -23.96
CA LEU A 13 33.82 -29.16 -22.78
C LEU A 13 34.03 -27.75 -22.17
N ASN A 14 32.91 -27.11 -21.86
CA ASN A 14 32.86 -25.70 -21.38
C ASN A 14 33.25 -24.65 -22.43
N GLN A 15 33.52 -25.03 -23.68
CA GLN A 15 33.73 -24.06 -24.75
C GLN A 15 32.46 -23.24 -24.94
N THR A 16 32.60 -21.96 -25.15
CA THR A 16 31.44 -21.03 -25.30
C THR A 16 31.47 -20.30 -26.63
N SER A 17 30.28 -19.94 -27.10
CA SER A 17 30.10 -18.98 -28.18
C SER A 17 29.17 -17.88 -27.68
N ILE A 18 29.52 -16.65 -27.96
CA ILE A 18 28.84 -15.46 -27.43
C ILE A 18 28.29 -14.63 -28.56
N LEU A 19 27.00 -14.28 -28.48
CA LEU A 19 26.35 -13.26 -29.28
C LEU A 19 26.09 -12.04 -28.41
N THR A 20 26.55 -10.87 -28.82
CA THR A 20 26.17 -9.60 -28.24
C THR A 20 25.00 -8.98 -29.04
N TYR A 21 24.10 -8.34 -28.33
CA TYR A 21 22.98 -7.63 -28.93
C TYR A 21 22.68 -6.37 -28.13
N GLU A 22 21.98 -5.42 -28.72
CA GLU A 22 21.54 -4.20 -28.06
C GLU A 22 20.00 -4.18 -28.04
N VAL A 23 19.46 -3.77 -26.90
CA VAL A 23 18.02 -3.51 -26.71
C VAL A 23 17.85 -2.02 -26.57
N THR A 24 17.15 -1.39 -27.50
CA THR A 24 16.87 0.05 -27.51
C THR A 24 15.40 0.30 -27.21
N ASN A 25 15.12 1.13 -26.21
CA ASN A 25 13.80 1.65 -25.94
C ASN A 25 13.59 2.99 -26.65
N ASN A 26 12.86 2.97 -27.77
CA ASN A 26 12.57 4.16 -28.57
C ASN A 26 11.43 5.03 -28.01
N SER A 27 10.71 4.58 -26.97
CA SER A 27 9.66 5.36 -26.34
C SER A 27 10.24 6.65 -25.78
N SER A 28 9.49 7.76 -25.90
CA SER A 28 9.82 9.03 -25.26
C SER A 28 9.28 9.12 -23.82
N ASN A 29 8.26 8.34 -23.50
CA ASN A 29 7.46 8.53 -22.28
C ASN A 29 7.49 7.31 -21.33
N TYR A 30 7.94 6.13 -21.81
CA TYR A 30 7.83 4.90 -21.04
C TYR A 30 9.19 4.22 -20.92
N ASP A 31 9.54 3.80 -19.72
CA ASP A 31 10.55 2.78 -19.53
C ASP A 31 9.97 1.43 -19.97
N ALA A 32 10.83 0.48 -20.28
CA ALA A 32 10.41 -0.86 -20.65
C ALA A 32 11.11 -1.89 -19.76
N ASN A 33 10.33 -2.73 -19.09
CA ASN A 33 10.88 -3.96 -18.52
C ASN A 33 11.21 -4.93 -19.66
N VAL A 34 12.38 -5.53 -19.59
CA VAL A 34 12.91 -6.41 -20.63
C VAL A 34 13.11 -7.80 -20.05
N ILE A 35 12.45 -8.79 -20.67
CA ILE A 35 12.60 -10.19 -20.32
C ILE A 35 13.09 -10.93 -21.56
N VAL A 36 14.19 -11.67 -21.43
CA VAL A 36 14.71 -12.53 -22.49
C VAL A 36 14.67 -13.98 -22.02
N THR A 37 13.84 -14.78 -22.68
CA THR A 37 13.70 -16.21 -22.39
C THR A 37 14.19 -17.01 -23.58
N CYS A 38 15.12 -17.92 -23.34
CA CYS A 38 15.64 -18.84 -24.35
C CYS A 38 15.28 -20.27 -24.00
N VAL A 39 14.70 -21.01 -24.95
CA VAL A 39 14.32 -22.43 -24.80
C VAL A 39 14.78 -23.20 -26.00
N PRO A 40 15.02 -24.54 -25.90
CA PRO A 40 15.23 -25.37 -27.07
C PRO A 40 14.08 -25.21 -28.07
N LYS A 41 14.37 -25.24 -29.34
CA LYS A 41 13.35 -25.13 -30.41
C LYS A 41 12.23 -26.14 -30.20
N THR A 42 11.00 -25.73 -30.42
CA THR A 42 9.81 -26.58 -30.24
C THR A 42 9.97 -27.93 -30.95
N GLY A 43 9.76 -29.01 -30.20
CA GLY A 43 9.91 -30.38 -30.70
C GLY A 43 11.34 -30.93 -30.64
N THR A 44 12.31 -30.17 -30.09
CA THR A 44 13.69 -30.59 -29.86
C THR A 44 14.07 -30.53 -28.39
N THR A 45 15.14 -31.22 -28.01
CA THR A 45 15.75 -31.16 -26.70
C THR A 45 17.24 -30.86 -26.86
N ALA A 46 17.75 -29.85 -26.12
CA ALA A 46 19.19 -29.66 -26.05
C ALA A 46 19.79 -30.69 -25.07
N LYS A 47 20.72 -31.48 -25.54
CA LYS A 47 21.38 -32.56 -24.79
C LYS A 47 22.85 -32.25 -24.48
N TYR A 48 23.44 -31.41 -25.28
CA TYR A 48 24.87 -31.16 -25.28
C TYR A 48 25.25 -29.73 -24.96
N THR A 49 24.32 -28.78 -25.17
CA THR A 49 24.57 -27.37 -24.92
C THR A 49 23.54 -26.76 -24.00
N SER A 50 23.90 -25.67 -23.37
CA SER A 50 23.01 -24.75 -22.68
C SER A 50 23.14 -23.32 -23.20
N ILE A 51 22.10 -22.52 -23.03
CA ILE A 51 22.11 -21.10 -23.39
C ILE A 51 21.76 -20.25 -22.16
N LYS A 52 22.51 -19.18 -21.93
CA LYS A 52 22.22 -18.17 -20.89
C LYS A 52 22.14 -16.79 -21.51
N ASN A 53 21.20 -16.01 -21.04
CA ASN A 53 21.09 -14.58 -21.32
C ASN A 53 21.56 -13.77 -20.14
N LYS A 54 22.26 -12.66 -20.41
CA LYS A 54 22.62 -11.65 -19.42
C LYS A 54 22.55 -10.28 -20.07
N LEU A 55 21.83 -9.34 -19.45
CA LEU A 55 21.90 -7.92 -19.77
C LEU A 55 23.00 -7.27 -18.95
N ASP A 56 23.65 -6.25 -19.49
CA ASP A 56 24.70 -5.50 -18.79
C ASP A 56 24.17 -4.92 -17.48
N ASN A 57 24.99 -4.98 -16.44
CA ASN A 57 24.64 -4.56 -15.07
C ASN A 57 23.41 -5.29 -14.49
N ASP A 58 23.12 -6.51 -14.99
CA ASP A 58 21.93 -7.28 -14.59
C ASP A 58 20.63 -6.48 -14.76
N ALA A 59 20.59 -5.61 -15.76
CA ALA A 59 19.46 -4.74 -16.01
C ALA A 59 18.19 -5.55 -16.33
N THR A 60 17.10 -5.21 -15.67
CA THR A 60 15.76 -5.74 -15.95
C THR A 60 14.88 -4.68 -16.63
N LYS A 61 15.37 -3.45 -16.77
CA LYS A 61 14.65 -2.27 -17.24
C LYS A 61 15.52 -1.43 -18.17
N VAL A 62 14.93 -0.92 -19.26
CA VAL A 62 15.55 0.02 -20.18
C VAL A 62 14.78 1.32 -20.15
N SER A 63 15.42 2.39 -19.73
CA SER A 63 14.81 3.71 -19.61
C SER A 63 14.35 4.25 -20.98
N ALA A 64 13.38 5.16 -20.95
CA ALA A 64 12.94 5.86 -22.16
C ALA A 64 14.14 6.48 -22.92
N LYS A 65 14.18 6.32 -24.25
CA LYS A 65 15.26 6.82 -25.12
C LYS A 65 16.66 6.30 -24.78
N SER A 66 16.75 5.12 -24.14
CA SER A 66 18.03 4.51 -23.75
C SER A 66 18.19 3.14 -24.36
N SER A 67 19.42 2.61 -24.27
CA SER A 67 19.76 1.25 -24.68
C SER A 67 20.48 0.51 -23.58
N VAL A 68 20.42 -0.83 -23.63
CA VAL A 68 21.22 -1.74 -22.81
C VAL A 68 21.76 -2.85 -23.71
N ASN A 69 23.01 -3.23 -23.49
CA ASN A 69 23.59 -4.37 -24.18
C ASN A 69 23.22 -5.68 -23.47
N GLY A 70 23.19 -6.74 -24.23
CA GLY A 70 22.99 -8.08 -23.72
C GLY A 70 23.91 -9.09 -24.39
N THR A 71 24.09 -10.21 -23.73
CA THR A 71 24.84 -11.34 -24.23
C THR A 71 24.04 -12.63 -24.15
N LEU A 72 24.04 -13.38 -25.22
CA LEU A 72 23.61 -14.78 -25.25
C LEU A 72 24.87 -15.64 -25.26
N THR A 73 25.07 -16.48 -24.29
CA THR A 73 26.20 -17.40 -24.18
C THR A 73 25.70 -18.82 -24.36
N VAL A 74 26.14 -19.47 -25.42
CA VAL A 74 25.95 -20.92 -25.65
C VAL A 74 27.18 -21.64 -25.14
N THR A 75 26.99 -22.62 -24.25
CA THR A 75 28.06 -23.42 -23.64
C THR A 75 27.93 -24.87 -24.02
N LEU A 76 29.03 -25.55 -24.38
CA LEU A 76 29.08 -26.98 -24.56
C LEU A 76 29.21 -27.68 -23.19
N ASP A 77 28.11 -28.23 -22.69
CA ASP A 77 28.04 -28.90 -21.39
C ASP A 77 28.44 -30.40 -21.47
N LYS A 78 28.36 -30.97 -22.65
CA LYS A 78 28.71 -32.37 -22.89
C LYS A 78 29.21 -32.55 -24.33
N VAL A 79 30.36 -33.20 -24.52
CA VAL A 79 30.92 -33.49 -25.81
C VAL A 79 30.08 -34.61 -26.51
N ALA A 80 29.64 -34.35 -27.71
CA ALA A 80 28.94 -35.34 -28.54
C ALA A 80 29.93 -36.29 -29.21
N THR A 81 29.49 -37.53 -29.48
CA THR A 81 30.27 -38.55 -30.21
C THR A 81 30.10 -38.46 -31.71
N GLU A 82 29.21 -37.61 -32.19
CA GLU A 82 28.89 -37.37 -33.58
C GLU A 82 28.53 -35.88 -33.80
N ASN A 83 28.49 -35.44 -35.06
CA ASN A 83 28.07 -34.06 -35.36
C ASN A 83 26.59 -33.85 -35.04
N VAL A 84 26.29 -32.97 -34.12
CA VAL A 84 24.94 -32.64 -33.70
C VAL A 84 24.70 -31.14 -33.83
N THR A 85 23.53 -30.77 -34.35
CA THR A 85 23.05 -29.37 -34.34
C THR A 85 21.94 -29.21 -33.31
N GLU A 86 22.11 -28.29 -32.41
CA GLU A 86 21.06 -27.92 -31.45
C GLU A 86 20.60 -26.49 -31.71
N GLU A 87 19.29 -26.28 -31.66
CA GLU A 87 18.65 -25.00 -31.96
C GLU A 87 17.88 -24.47 -30.74
N TYR A 88 17.98 -23.17 -30.52
CA TYR A 88 17.24 -22.45 -29.47
C TYR A 88 16.38 -21.35 -30.07
N THR A 89 15.24 -21.11 -29.42
CA THR A 89 14.40 -19.94 -29.68
C THR A 89 14.48 -19.02 -28.49
N CYS A 90 14.93 -17.80 -28.72
CA CYS A 90 14.94 -16.75 -27.68
C CYS A 90 13.82 -15.74 -27.97
N LYS A 91 12.99 -15.48 -26.97
CA LYS A 91 11.91 -14.50 -27.01
C LYS A 91 12.33 -13.27 -26.19
N LEU A 92 12.20 -12.11 -26.80
CA LEU A 92 12.36 -10.82 -26.14
C LEU A 92 10.97 -10.21 -25.92
N GLU A 93 10.65 -9.92 -24.66
CA GLU A 93 9.39 -9.31 -24.26
C GLU A 93 9.65 -7.94 -23.66
N PHE A 94 8.84 -6.96 -24.05
CA PHE A 94 8.84 -5.61 -23.52
C PHE A 94 7.51 -5.33 -22.86
N ASN A 95 7.56 -4.91 -21.60
CA ASN A 95 6.40 -4.40 -20.90
C ASN A 95 6.66 -2.92 -20.56
N ALA A 96 5.85 -2.02 -21.16
CA ALA A 96 6.00 -0.59 -20.90
C ALA A 96 5.73 -0.26 -19.44
N VAL A 97 6.58 0.60 -18.87
CA VAL A 97 6.41 1.18 -17.54
C VAL A 97 5.94 2.62 -17.75
N GLU A 98 4.73 2.91 -17.33
CA GLU A 98 4.12 4.23 -17.47
C GLU A 98 4.76 5.22 -16.46
N ARG A 99 4.94 6.48 -16.92
CA ARG A 99 5.48 7.57 -16.11
C ARG A 99 4.49 8.71 -16.02
N ASP A 100 4.52 9.43 -14.92
CA ASP A 100 3.79 10.66 -14.74
C ASP A 100 4.40 11.83 -15.57
N THR A 101 3.77 12.99 -15.49
CA THR A 101 4.22 14.21 -16.20
C THR A 101 5.61 14.69 -15.77
N LEU A 102 6.09 14.26 -14.61
CA LEU A 102 7.43 14.58 -14.09
C LEU A 102 8.46 13.49 -14.43
N GLY A 103 8.05 12.45 -15.18
CA GLY A 103 8.90 11.34 -15.57
C GLY A 103 9.12 10.30 -14.46
N LYS A 104 8.34 10.33 -13.38
CA LYS A 104 8.38 9.35 -12.31
C LYS A 104 7.49 8.15 -12.64
N GLU A 105 7.92 6.95 -12.30
CA GLU A 105 7.11 5.74 -12.45
C GLU A 105 5.83 5.84 -11.61
N ILE A 106 4.68 5.61 -12.22
CA ILE A 106 3.41 5.60 -11.51
C ILE A 106 3.30 4.30 -10.70
N PRO A 107 3.11 4.37 -9.38
CA PRO A 107 2.98 3.19 -8.53
C PRO A 107 1.87 2.24 -9.00
N ALA A 108 2.05 0.94 -8.77
CA ALA A 108 1.06 -0.06 -9.13
C ALA A 108 -0.29 0.19 -8.44
N PHE A 109 -0.28 0.64 -7.18
CA PHE A 109 -1.49 0.96 -6.43
C PHE A 109 -2.32 2.06 -7.10
N GLN A 110 -1.67 3.07 -7.68
CA GLN A 110 -2.36 4.15 -8.40
C GLN A 110 -3.00 3.67 -9.70
N LYS A 111 -2.33 2.75 -10.44
CA LYS A 111 -2.78 2.27 -11.75
C LYS A 111 -3.82 1.17 -11.69
N ASP A 112 -3.69 0.25 -10.74
CA ASP A 112 -4.54 -0.94 -10.65
C ASP A 112 -5.97 -0.53 -10.27
N SER A 113 -6.96 -1.21 -10.86
CA SER A 113 -8.35 -1.08 -10.44
C SER A 113 -8.54 -1.63 -9.02
N TRP A 114 -9.58 -1.22 -8.32
CA TRP A 114 -9.87 -1.72 -6.98
C TRP A 114 -10.09 -3.22 -6.95
N SER A 115 -10.73 -3.78 -7.98
CA SER A 115 -10.90 -5.23 -8.13
C SER A 115 -9.57 -5.98 -8.33
N THR A 116 -8.61 -5.37 -9.07
CA THR A 116 -7.26 -5.92 -9.21
C THR A 116 -6.49 -5.89 -7.90
N ILE A 117 -6.59 -4.78 -7.15
CA ILE A 117 -5.96 -4.65 -5.82
C ILE A 117 -6.50 -5.73 -4.89
N ALA A 118 -7.83 -5.88 -4.78
CA ALA A 118 -8.45 -6.90 -3.92
C ALA A 118 -8.04 -8.33 -4.32
N ALA A 119 -7.99 -8.64 -5.62
CA ALA A 119 -7.55 -9.94 -6.09
C ALA A 119 -6.08 -10.23 -5.70
N ASN A 120 -5.20 -9.22 -5.77
CA ASN A 120 -3.81 -9.35 -5.34
C ASN A 120 -3.68 -9.51 -3.83
N VAL A 121 -4.43 -8.74 -3.04
CA VAL A 121 -4.47 -8.88 -1.58
C VAL A 121 -4.91 -10.28 -1.20
N LYS A 122 -6.04 -10.75 -1.73
CA LYS A 122 -6.58 -12.08 -1.47
C LYS A 122 -5.63 -13.23 -1.83
N SER A 123 -4.82 -13.05 -2.87
CA SER A 123 -3.85 -14.07 -3.32
C SER A 123 -2.46 -13.92 -2.69
N GLY A 124 -2.23 -12.92 -1.84
CA GLY A 124 -0.92 -12.60 -1.26
C GLY A 124 0.08 -11.98 -2.23
N ASN A 125 -0.34 -11.56 -3.42
CA ASN A 125 0.51 -10.97 -4.45
C ASN A 125 0.66 -9.44 -4.27
N THR A 126 1.03 -9.02 -3.08
CA THR A 126 1.08 -7.60 -2.71
C THR A 126 2.46 -6.94 -2.87
N SER A 127 3.48 -7.70 -3.31
CA SER A 127 4.88 -7.22 -3.38
C SER A 127 5.12 -6.01 -4.29
N LYS A 128 4.18 -5.69 -5.18
CA LYS A 128 4.23 -4.51 -6.05
C LYS A 128 3.64 -3.25 -5.40
N TYR A 129 3.02 -3.36 -4.24
CA TYR A 129 2.47 -2.25 -3.46
C TYR A 129 3.37 -1.93 -2.29
N ASN A 130 3.45 -0.65 -1.94
CA ASN A 130 4.25 -0.19 -0.81
C ASN A 130 3.39 0.63 0.16
N VAL A 131 3.70 0.53 1.44
CA VAL A 131 3.13 1.44 2.44
C VAL A 131 3.48 2.88 2.07
N GLY A 132 2.46 3.74 2.00
CA GLY A 132 2.57 5.12 1.53
C GLY A 132 2.24 5.33 0.05
N ASP A 133 2.09 4.27 -0.76
CA ASP A 133 1.57 4.41 -2.14
C ASP A 133 0.17 5.02 -2.10
N THR A 134 -0.11 5.94 -3.02
CA THR A 134 -1.35 6.73 -3.04
C THR A 134 -2.21 6.44 -4.27
N LYS A 135 -3.51 6.72 -4.13
CA LYS A 135 -4.50 6.63 -5.20
C LYS A 135 -5.59 7.67 -4.97
N GLU A 136 -6.12 8.22 -6.05
CA GLU A 136 -7.25 9.14 -5.99
C GLU A 136 -8.59 8.41 -5.92
N VAL A 137 -9.53 8.98 -5.16
CA VAL A 137 -10.91 8.51 -5.01
C VAL A 137 -11.84 9.71 -5.17
N ASP A 138 -12.74 9.63 -6.13
CA ASP A 138 -13.79 10.64 -6.35
C ASP A 138 -14.97 10.36 -5.41
N LEU A 139 -15.31 11.33 -4.57
CA LEU A 139 -16.43 11.31 -3.64
C LEU A 139 -17.63 12.18 -4.11
N GLY A 140 -17.73 12.42 -5.40
CA GLY A 140 -18.80 13.23 -5.99
C GLY A 140 -18.77 14.68 -5.50
N ASP A 141 -19.82 15.11 -4.79
CA ASP A 141 -19.94 16.50 -4.32
C ASP A 141 -18.84 16.91 -3.30
N LEU A 142 -18.20 15.95 -2.65
CA LEU A 142 -17.07 16.23 -1.77
C LEU A 142 -15.74 16.39 -2.53
N GLY A 143 -15.72 16.05 -3.84
CA GLY A 143 -14.52 16.15 -4.67
C GLY A 143 -13.65 14.91 -4.69
N THR A 144 -12.47 15.06 -5.29
CA THR A 144 -11.47 13.98 -5.37
C THR A 144 -10.50 14.09 -4.21
N HIS A 145 -10.31 12.98 -3.51
CA HIS A 145 -9.47 12.85 -2.34
C HIS A 145 -8.39 11.80 -2.54
N THR A 146 -7.28 11.95 -1.84
CA THR A 146 -6.18 11.00 -1.87
C THR A 146 -6.32 9.96 -0.77
N VAL A 147 -6.22 8.69 -1.12
CA VAL A 147 -6.03 7.60 -0.16
C VAL A 147 -4.61 7.05 -0.25
N ARG A 148 -4.11 6.47 0.84
CA ARG A 148 -2.79 5.82 0.89
C ARG A 148 -2.86 4.47 1.58
N ILE A 149 -1.97 3.57 1.20
CA ILE A 149 -1.75 2.33 1.94
C ILE A 149 -1.09 2.68 3.27
N SER A 150 -1.79 2.44 4.37
CA SER A 150 -1.28 2.75 5.71
C SER A 150 -0.77 1.52 6.47
N ASN A 151 -1.21 0.31 6.09
CA ASN A 151 -0.74 -0.94 6.68
C ASN A 151 -0.74 -2.08 5.68
N MET A 152 0.23 -2.97 5.79
CA MET A 152 0.27 -4.24 5.03
C MET A 152 0.66 -5.43 5.91
N SER A 153 1.07 -5.19 7.15
CA SER A 153 1.47 -6.25 8.09
C SER A 153 0.25 -6.90 8.75
N GLU A 154 0.33 -8.21 8.93
CA GLU A 154 -0.69 -8.95 9.67
C GLU A 154 -0.60 -8.70 11.18
N CYS A 155 -1.70 -8.84 11.89
CA CYS A 155 -1.73 -8.84 13.34
C CYS A 155 -1.24 -10.19 13.87
N THR A 156 -0.21 -10.16 14.72
CA THR A 156 0.47 -11.36 15.24
C THR A 156 0.53 -11.42 16.75
N ASN A 157 0.14 -10.35 17.45
CA ASN A 157 0.27 -10.22 18.90
C ASN A 157 -1.06 -10.42 19.66
N GLY A 158 -2.10 -10.90 18.95
CA GLY A 158 -3.43 -11.09 19.54
C GLY A 158 -4.25 -9.82 19.66
N GLU A 159 -3.99 -8.85 18.79
CA GLU A 159 -4.77 -7.62 18.66
C GLU A 159 -6.26 -7.96 18.51
N ALA A 160 -7.09 -7.38 19.36
CA ALA A 160 -8.53 -7.63 19.31
C ALA A 160 -9.25 -6.86 18.21
N SER A 161 -8.69 -5.71 17.81
CA SER A 161 -9.15 -4.89 16.69
C SER A 161 -8.42 -5.31 15.40
N GLU A 162 -9.14 -5.32 14.29
CA GLU A 162 -8.54 -5.62 12.98
C GLU A 162 -8.11 -4.36 12.20
N THR A 163 -8.25 -3.19 12.80
CA THR A 163 -8.06 -1.87 12.15
C THR A 163 -6.64 -1.60 11.67
N ALA A 164 -5.65 -2.32 12.22
CA ALA A 164 -4.25 -2.26 11.79
C ALA A 164 -3.72 -3.63 11.32
N CYS A 165 -4.59 -4.50 10.79
CA CYS A 165 -4.26 -5.85 10.35
C CYS A 165 -4.41 -5.99 8.84
N GLY A 166 -3.39 -6.51 8.15
CA GLY A 166 -3.42 -6.76 6.72
C GLY A 166 -3.45 -5.46 5.89
N PHE A 167 -4.15 -5.48 4.78
CA PHE A 167 -4.13 -4.37 3.82
C PHE A 167 -5.12 -3.26 4.21
N VAL A 168 -4.60 -2.24 4.89
CA VAL A 168 -5.36 -1.07 5.33
C VAL A 168 -5.04 0.14 4.46
N VAL A 169 -6.10 0.84 4.06
CA VAL A 169 -6.04 2.09 3.31
C VAL A 169 -6.73 3.18 4.11
N GLU A 170 -6.11 4.35 4.23
CA GLU A 170 -6.69 5.52 4.88
C GLU A 170 -6.80 6.70 3.91
N PHE A 171 -7.73 7.61 4.12
CA PHE A 171 -7.68 8.91 3.46
C PHE A 171 -6.45 9.67 3.96
N ALA A 172 -5.65 10.19 3.04
CA ALA A 172 -4.43 10.93 3.34
C ALA A 172 -4.70 12.41 3.66
N ASP A 173 -5.87 12.89 3.27
CA ASP A 173 -6.41 14.22 3.49
C ASP A 173 -7.74 14.17 4.28
N ILE A 174 -8.27 15.31 4.63
CA ILE A 174 -9.58 15.47 5.29
C ILE A 174 -10.64 15.59 4.21
N ILE A 175 -11.63 14.70 4.25
CA ILE A 175 -12.69 14.65 3.22
C ILE A 175 -13.82 15.65 3.45
N THR A 176 -14.11 15.95 4.71
CA THR A 176 -15.07 16.98 5.15
C THR A 176 -14.92 17.22 6.64
N GLU A 177 -15.63 18.20 7.19
CA GLU A 177 -15.69 18.47 8.63
C GLU A 177 -17.04 18.02 9.18
N GLN A 178 -17.07 17.45 10.40
CA GLN A 178 -18.27 16.98 11.05
C GLN A 178 -18.10 17.01 12.58
N LYS A 179 -19.21 17.15 13.31
CA LYS A 179 -19.26 16.91 14.74
C LYS A 179 -19.13 15.43 15.03
N PHE A 180 -18.53 15.08 16.17
CA PHE A 180 -18.50 13.69 16.62
C PHE A 180 -19.88 13.26 17.12
N ASN A 181 -20.50 14.09 17.98
CA ASN A 181 -21.88 13.99 18.45
C ASN A 181 -22.50 15.37 18.54
N SER A 182 -23.81 15.44 18.60
CA SER A 182 -24.56 16.68 18.84
C SER A 182 -24.51 17.13 20.31
N LEU A 183 -24.24 16.20 21.22
CA LEU A 183 -24.09 16.41 22.67
C LEU A 183 -22.63 16.22 23.10
N ASP A 184 -22.21 17.00 24.10
CA ASP A 184 -20.86 16.90 24.66
C ASP A 184 -20.80 15.73 25.66
N THR A 185 -20.65 14.53 25.13
CA THR A 185 -20.47 13.30 25.90
C THR A 185 -19.78 12.25 25.05
N ASN A 186 -18.91 11.45 25.68
CA ASN A 186 -18.32 10.28 25.05
C ASN A 186 -18.97 8.96 25.47
N VAL A 187 -20.13 9.02 26.12
CA VAL A 187 -20.94 7.84 26.45
C VAL A 187 -21.24 7.05 25.18
N GLY A 188 -21.03 5.71 25.25
CA GLY A 188 -21.20 4.82 24.08
C GLY A 188 -20.03 4.83 23.11
N GLY A 189 -19.04 5.71 23.32
CA GLY A 189 -17.79 5.80 22.55
C GLY A 189 -18.01 5.93 21.06
N TRP A 190 -17.08 5.38 20.28
CA TRP A 190 -17.20 5.30 18.82
C TRP A 190 -18.46 4.52 18.39
N LYS A 191 -18.80 3.47 19.12
CA LYS A 191 -19.90 2.53 18.75
C LYS A 191 -21.23 3.24 18.55
N ASP A 192 -21.62 4.13 19.46
CA ASP A 192 -22.93 4.77 19.45
C ASP A 192 -22.88 6.22 18.92
N SER A 193 -21.73 6.67 18.38
CA SER A 193 -21.53 8.01 17.87
C SER A 193 -22.36 8.31 16.60
N GLU A 194 -22.82 9.57 16.51
CA GLU A 194 -23.45 10.10 15.30
C GLU A 194 -22.45 10.11 14.13
N LEU A 195 -21.17 10.38 14.41
CA LEU A 195 -20.10 10.41 13.42
C LEU A 195 -19.88 9.04 12.77
N ARG A 196 -19.89 7.94 13.56
CA ARG A 196 -19.80 6.58 13.01
C ARG A 196 -20.95 6.29 12.06
N THR A 197 -22.16 6.67 12.44
CA THR A 197 -23.36 6.49 11.61
C THR A 197 -23.24 7.29 10.31
N TYR A 198 -22.76 8.53 10.38
CA TYR A 198 -22.54 9.36 9.21
C TYR A 198 -21.48 8.78 8.27
N ILE A 199 -20.35 8.31 8.81
CA ILE A 199 -19.25 7.74 8.02
C ILE A 199 -19.67 6.43 7.34
N ASN A 200 -20.31 5.50 8.05
CA ASN A 200 -20.72 4.22 7.50
C ASN A 200 -22.03 4.30 6.67
N GLY A 201 -22.75 5.38 6.74
CA GLY A 201 -23.94 5.69 5.92
C GLY A 201 -23.60 6.63 4.77
N THR A 202 -23.49 7.92 5.07
CA THR A 202 -23.34 8.97 4.05
C THR A 202 -22.02 8.86 3.30
N ILE A 203 -20.90 8.82 4.00
CA ILE A 203 -19.59 8.78 3.34
C ILE A 203 -19.38 7.46 2.57
N TYR A 204 -19.73 6.33 3.16
CA TYR A 204 -19.61 5.05 2.46
C TYR A 204 -20.39 5.02 1.14
N ASN A 205 -21.59 5.62 1.11
CA ASN A 205 -22.42 5.68 -0.10
C ASN A 205 -21.89 6.63 -1.19
N LEU A 206 -20.99 7.56 -0.85
CA LEU A 206 -20.31 8.43 -1.81
C LEU A 206 -19.10 7.74 -2.47
N LEU A 207 -18.58 6.65 -1.90
CA LEU A 207 -17.48 5.91 -2.51
C LEU A 207 -17.87 5.35 -3.88
N PRO A 208 -16.95 5.28 -4.85
CA PRO A 208 -17.16 4.56 -6.10
C PRO A 208 -17.61 3.12 -5.84
N SER A 209 -18.59 2.63 -6.59
CA SER A 209 -19.14 1.27 -6.38
C SER A 209 -18.09 0.16 -6.47
N GLU A 210 -17.06 0.32 -7.31
CA GLU A 210 -15.93 -0.61 -7.40
C GLU A 210 -15.16 -0.67 -6.07
N LEU A 211 -14.96 0.46 -5.39
CA LEU A 211 -14.32 0.50 -4.07
C LEU A 211 -15.23 -0.10 -3.00
N GLN A 212 -16.51 0.27 -2.97
CA GLN A 212 -17.48 -0.29 -2.01
C GLN A 212 -17.51 -1.83 -2.04
N ASN A 213 -17.37 -2.43 -3.23
CA ASN A 213 -17.44 -3.88 -3.43
C ASN A 213 -16.21 -4.64 -2.86
N VAL A 214 -15.09 -3.97 -2.62
CA VAL A 214 -13.85 -4.60 -2.13
C VAL A 214 -13.56 -4.29 -0.67
N ILE A 215 -14.23 -3.30 -0.08
CA ILE A 215 -14.10 -2.98 1.34
C ILE A 215 -14.77 -4.08 2.18
N VAL A 216 -13.99 -4.69 3.06
CA VAL A 216 -14.49 -5.72 3.97
C VAL A 216 -14.97 -5.13 5.30
N PRO A 217 -16.00 -5.73 5.95
CA PRO A 217 -16.32 -5.40 7.33
C PRO A 217 -15.11 -5.66 8.21
N THR A 218 -14.76 -4.68 9.03
CA THR A 218 -13.58 -4.72 9.90
C THR A 218 -14.03 -4.70 11.34
N LYS A 219 -13.52 -5.61 12.15
CA LYS A 219 -13.74 -5.58 13.59
C LYS A 219 -12.98 -4.39 14.18
N VAL A 220 -13.71 -3.44 14.74
CA VAL A 220 -13.19 -2.26 15.41
C VAL A 220 -13.42 -2.41 16.90
N VAL A 221 -12.33 -2.42 17.69
CA VAL A 221 -12.41 -2.28 19.15
C VAL A 221 -12.05 -0.85 19.48
N SER A 222 -12.89 -0.20 20.29
CA SER A 222 -12.70 1.18 20.74
C SER A 222 -12.86 1.30 22.24
N GLY A 223 -12.11 2.22 22.84
CA GLY A 223 -12.16 2.50 24.27
C GLY A 223 -13.45 3.21 24.68
N HIS A 224 -13.79 3.06 25.96
CA HIS A 224 -14.93 3.73 26.57
C HIS A 224 -14.58 5.09 27.21
N GLY A 225 -13.31 5.49 27.14
CA GLY A 225 -12.85 6.71 27.81
C GLY A 225 -13.00 6.64 29.34
N ASN A 226 -13.44 7.74 29.95
CA ASN A 226 -13.62 7.87 31.39
C ASN A 226 -15.09 7.68 31.84
N THR A 227 -15.93 7.06 31.01
CA THR A 227 -17.33 6.85 31.36
C THR A 227 -17.48 5.65 32.31
N SER A 228 -17.97 5.91 33.53
CA SER A 228 -18.13 4.89 34.56
C SER A 228 -19.16 3.83 34.17
N GLY A 229 -18.82 2.55 34.34
CA GLY A 229 -19.69 1.41 34.09
C GLY A 229 -19.67 0.93 32.63
N GLU A 230 -18.96 1.58 31.75
CA GLU A 230 -18.72 1.12 30.38
C GLU A 230 -17.44 0.27 30.30
N THR A 231 -17.35 -0.52 29.25
CA THR A 231 -16.17 -1.30 28.85
C THR A 231 -15.95 -1.09 27.37
N ASN A 232 -14.82 -1.58 26.83
CA ASN A 232 -14.55 -1.50 25.40
C ASN A 232 -15.73 -1.91 24.54
N PHE A 233 -15.91 -1.21 23.48
CA PHE A 233 -16.94 -1.46 22.48
C PHE A 233 -16.38 -2.22 21.29
N GLU A 234 -17.15 -3.15 20.75
CA GLU A 234 -16.87 -3.81 19.50
C GLU A 234 -17.90 -3.43 18.45
N THR A 235 -17.43 -3.11 17.24
CA THR A 235 -18.27 -2.85 16.07
C THR A 235 -17.73 -3.57 14.85
N GLN A 236 -18.59 -3.70 13.83
CA GLN A 236 -18.20 -4.12 12.49
C GLN A 236 -18.45 -2.96 11.54
N ASP A 237 -17.37 -2.37 11.05
CA ASP A 237 -17.43 -1.15 10.26
C ASP A 237 -16.81 -1.35 8.87
N LYS A 238 -17.38 -0.72 7.87
CA LYS A 238 -16.79 -0.60 6.54
C LYS A 238 -15.75 0.51 6.50
N LEU A 239 -16.07 1.63 7.15
CA LEU A 239 -15.19 2.77 7.34
C LEU A 239 -15.06 3.06 8.84
N TYR A 240 -13.86 3.41 9.28
CA TYR A 240 -13.59 3.75 10.68
C TYR A 240 -12.57 4.88 10.78
N LEU A 241 -12.63 5.68 11.84
CA LEU A 241 -11.55 6.61 12.17
C LEU A 241 -10.39 5.85 12.81
N LEU A 242 -9.19 6.39 12.69
CA LEU A 242 -8.04 5.86 13.39
C LEU A 242 -8.15 6.10 14.91
N SER A 243 -7.54 5.23 15.70
CA SER A 243 -7.30 5.49 17.13
C SER A 243 -5.94 6.15 17.35
N ALA A 244 -5.73 6.65 18.55
CA ALA A 244 -4.45 7.25 18.95
C ALA A 244 -3.29 6.26 18.78
N HIS A 245 -3.43 5.01 19.24
CA HIS A 245 -2.38 3.99 19.12
C HIS A 245 -2.05 3.58 17.68
N GLU A 246 -2.99 3.74 16.76
CA GLU A 246 -2.72 3.47 15.33
C GLU A 246 -1.83 4.53 14.69
N ILE A 247 -1.65 5.69 15.35
CA ILE A 247 -0.80 6.79 14.90
C ILE A 247 0.48 6.88 15.73
N TRP A 248 0.40 6.87 17.05
CA TRP A 248 1.54 7.05 17.95
C TRP A 248 1.90 5.75 18.66
N GLU A 249 3.17 5.33 18.57
CA GLU A 249 3.63 4.07 19.15
C GLU A 249 3.57 4.09 20.68
N ASP A 250 3.93 5.20 21.29
CA ASP A 250 4.03 5.38 22.74
C ASP A 250 2.65 5.59 23.40
N GLY A 251 1.70 6.21 22.68
CA GLY A 251 0.30 6.39 23.09
C GLY A 251 0.08 6.99 24.48
N GLU A 252 1.13 7.35 25.20
CA GLU A 252 1.10 7.89 26.53
C GLU A 252 1.52 9.35 26.53
N ASP A 253 0.82 10.16 27.32
CA ASP A 253 1.25 11.48 27.70
C ASP A 253 1.36 11.58 29.22
N GLU A 254 1.92 12.67 29.72
CA GLU A 254 2.11 12.92 31.16
C GLU A 254 0.80 12.94 31.96
N ASN A 255 -0.36 13.08 31.31
CA ASN A 255 -1.69 13.13 31.91
C ASN A 255 -2.50 11.84 31.70
N ASN A 256 -1.93 10.79 31.10
CA ASN A 256 -2.60 9.53 30.76
C ASN A 256 -3.87 9.68 29.90
N ARG A 257 -3.98 10.74 29.12
CA ARG A 257 -5.19 11.02 28.33
C ARG A 257 -5.34 10.06 27.14
N ILE A 258 -4.24 9.53 26.63
CA ILE A 258 -4.20 8.53 25.57
C ILE A 258 -4.04 7.12 26.15
N GLY A 259 -3.54 6.98 27.37
CA GLY A 259 -2.98 5.77 27.95
C GLY A 259 -3.98 4.83 28.65
N GLU A 260 -3.70 4.47 29.90
CA GLU A 260 -4.17 3.27 30.61
C GLU A 260 -5.69 3.03 30.65
N ASN A 261 -6.53 4.08 30.60
CA ASN A 261 -7.98 3.92 30.64
C ASN A 261 -8.60 3.77 29.22
N ASP A 262 -7.88 4.18 28.18
CA ASP A 262 -8.30 3.83 26.83
C ASP A 262 -7.86 2.40 26.50
N THR A 263 -8.71 1.45 26.87
CA THR A 263 -8.46 0.03 26.65
C THR A 263 -8.42 -0.34 25.16
N SER A 264 -8.74 0.57 24.22
CA SER A 264 -8.49 0.40 22.80
C SER A 264 -7.00 0.44 22.49
N TYR A 265 -6.20 1.10 23.29
CA TYR A 265 -4.75 1.20 23.15
C TYR A 265 -4.09 -0.19 23.05
N SER A 266 -4.38 -1.11 23.95
CA SER A 266 -3.80 -2.46 23.95
C SER A 266 -4.45 -3.42 22.94
N ASN A 267 -5.53 -3.03 22.27
CA ASN A 267 -6.29 -3.87 21.35
C ASN A 267 -5.95 -3.67 19.88
N THR A 268 -5.08 -2.72 19.57
CA THR A 268 -4.60 -2.42 18.22
C THR A 268 -3.09 -2.18 18.24
N ARG A 269 -2.53 -1.75 17.13
CA ARG A 269 -1.11 -1.43 17.01
C ARG A 269 -0.92 -0.23 16.09
N GLN A 270 0.28 0.37 16.12
CA GLN A 270 0.64 1.44 15.20
C GLN A 270 0.62 0.93 13.75
N LEU A 271 -0.01 1.68 12.85
CA LEU A 271 -0.01 1.40 11.42
C LEU A 271 1.39 1.51 10.83
N ASP A 272 1.70 0.64 9.89
CA ASP A 272 3.03 0.57 9.26
C ASP A 272 3.49 1.92 8.68
N TYR A 273 2.57 2.75 8.16
CA TYR A 273 2.87 4.08 7.63
C TYR A 273 3.50 4.99 8.69
N TYR A 274 2.89 5.09 9.85
CA TYR A 274 3.38 5.93 10.96
C TYR A 274 4.62 5.32 11.62
N LYS A 275 4.65 3.99 11.78
CA LYS A 275 5.78 3.25 12.31
C LYS A 275 7.05 3.45 11.47
N ASN A 276 6.93 3.34 10.13
CA ASN A 276 8.06 3.52 9.21
C ASN A 276 8.64 4.95 9.29
N GLN A 277 7.82 5.93 9.68
CA GLN A 277 8.23 7.30 9.89
C GLN A 277 8.65 7.61 11.34
N ARG A 278 8.61 6.61 12.23
CA ARG A 278 8.96 6.73 13.66
C ARG A 278 8.14 7.82 14.36
N VAL A 279 6.83 7.81 14.12
CA VAL A 279 5.92 8.75 14.76
C VAL A 279 5.72 8.36 16.21
N THR A 280 5.91 9.30 17.12
CA THR A 280 5.62 9.24 18.56
C THR A 280 4.90 10.51 18.97
N THR A 281 4.37 10.58 20.20
CA THR A 281 3.73 11.80 20.72
C THR A 281 4.68 13.00 20.76
N ASP A 282 5.99 12.75 20.85
CA ASP A 282 7.05 13.78 20.85
C ASP A 282 7.68 14.01 19.46
N SER A 283 7.50 13.07 18.54
CA SER A 283 8.12 13.09 17.20
C SER A 283 7.10 12.85 16.10
N TYR A 284 6.24 13.83 15.87
CA TYR A 284 5.13 13.77 14.90
C TYR A 284 5.33 14.67 13.68
N ASP A 285 6.25 15.61 13.73
CA ASP A 285 6.47 16.73 12.80
C ASP A 285 6.04 16.44 11.35
N ARG A 286 4.97 17.12 10.90
CA ARG A 286 4.30 17.02 9.59
C ARG A 286 3.83 15.61 9.13
N LYS A 287 4.07 14.56 9.90
CA LYS A 287 3.78 13.17 9.50
C LYS A 287 2.33 12.76 9.76
N THR A 288 1.68 13.43 10.69
CA THR A 288 0.30 13.23 11.13
C THR A 288 -0.65 14.32 10.63
N ILE A 289 -0.10 15.39 10.03
CA ILE A 289 -0.86 16.49 9.46
C ILE A 289 -1.67 16.00 8.28
N LYS A 290 -2.93 16.44 8.21
CA LYS A 290 -3.80 16.28 7.06
C LYS A 290 -4.36 17.63 6.64
N GLU A 291 -4.53 17.81 5.34
CA GLU A 291 -5.03 19.05 4.77
C GLU A 291 -6.54 19.00 4.52
N TYR A 292 -7.19 20.14 4.68
CA TYR A 292 -8.55 20.40 4.22
C TYR A 292 -8.58 21.69 3.41
N LYS A 293 -9.00 21.62 2.15
CA LYS A 293 -9.03 22.76 1.22
C LYS A 293 -7.68 23.51 1.18
N GLU A 294 -6.61 22.73 0.97
CA GLU A 294 -5.24 23.24 0.83
C GLU A 294 -4.64 23.87 2.10
N SER A 295 -5.22 23.60 3.26
CA SER A 295 -4.71 24.09 4.55
C SER A 295 -4.62 22.97 5.58
N ASP A 296 -3.54 22.97 6.36
CA ASP A 296 -3.37 22.08 7.52
C ASP A 296 -4.57 22.26 8.45
N ASN A 297 -5.24 21.17 8.84
CA ASN A 297 -6.41 21.24 9.69
C ASN A 297 -6.44 20.11 10.71
N SER A 298 -7.24 20.27 11.75
CA SER A 298 -7.43 19.28 12.82
C SER A 298 -8.45 18.22 12.39
N TRP A 299 -8.28 16.97 12.84
CA TRP A 299 -9.15 15.86 12.46
C TRP A 299 -9.38 14.85 13.57
N TRP A 300 -10.62 14.34 13.65
CA TRP A 300 -11.07 13.42 14.67
C TRP A 300 -10.38 12.06 14.66
N LEU A 301 -10.15 11.53 15.85
CA LEU A 301 -9.85 10.13 16.12
C LEU A 301 -11.07 9.45 16.76
N ARG A 302 -11.14 8.10 16.69
CA ARG A 302 -12.23 7.36 17.36
C ARG A 302 -12.01 7.19 18.86
N SER A 303 -10.84 7.53 19.39
CA SER A 303 -10.47 7.37 20.79
C SER A 303 -11.23 8.36 21.69
N ALA A 304 -12.01 7.83 22.62
CA ALA A 304 -12.57 8.63 23.70
C ALA A 304 -11.46 9.03 24.69
N ASP A 305 -11.52 10.27 25.23
CA ASP A 305 -10.52 10.73 26.20
C ASP A 305 -10.63 9.89 27.50
N SER A 306 -9.52 9.31 27.93
CA SER A 306 -9.47 8.44 29.11
C SER A 306 -9.55 9.17 30.45
N SER A 307 -9.40 10.50 30.43
CA SER A 307 -9.47 11.36 31.62
C SER A 307 -10.73 12.22 31.69
N ASP A 308 -11.47 12.34 30.56
CA ASP A 308 -12.66 13.20 30.46
C ASP A 308 -13.83 12.45 29.79
N ALA A 309 -14.99 12.41 30.45
CA ALA A 309 -16.21 11.80 29.92
C ALA A 309 -16.95 12.65 28.85
N TYR A 310 -16.41 13.80 28.50
CA TYR A 310 -17.02 14.78 27.61
C TYR A 310 -16.20 15.04 26.35
N ALA A 311 -15.14 14.26 26.08
CA ALA A 311 -14.21 14.56 24.99
C ALA A 311 -13.82 13.32 24.17
N PHE A 312 -13.45 13.56 22.91
CA PHE A 312 -12.75 12.63 22.03
C PHE A 312 -11.42 13.22 21.62
N LEU A 313 -10.45 12.35 21.34
CA LEU A 313 -9.15 12.76 20.85
C LEU A 313 -9.22 13.21 19.39
N TYR A 314 -8.35 14.13 19.03
CA TYR A 314 -8.16 14.59 17.67
C TYR A 314 -6.68 14.91 17.40
N VAL A 315 -6.29 14.93 16.13
CA VAL A 315 -4.99 15.45 15.70
C VAL A 315 -5.12 16.93 15.43
N ILE A 316 -4.25 17.73 16.02
CA ILE A 316 -4.20 19.18 15.84
C ILE A 316 -3.60 19.49 14.45
N PHE A 317 -3.90 20.67 13.91
CA PHE A 317 -3.38 21.14 12.61
C PHE A 317 -1.83 21.12 12.49
N ASN A 318 -1.09 21.12 13.60
CA ASN A 318 0.37 21.01 13.62
C ASN A 318 0.89 19.58 13.71
N GLY A 319 -0.02 18.57 13.80
CA GLY A 319 0.31 17.15 13.88
C GLY A 319 0.41 16.58 15.28
N SER A 320 0.31 17.40 16.32
CA SER A 320 0.17 16.97 17.71
C SER A 320 -1.24 16.43 17.98
N TRP A 321 -1.53 16.00 19.17
CA TRP A 321 -2.84 15.55 19.59
C TRP A 321 -3.39 16.43 20.72
N ASP A 322 -4.72 16.42 20.85
CA ASP A 322 -5.45 16.98 21.98
C ASP A 322 -6.84 16.32 22.06
N SER A 323 -7.67 16.73 23.00
CA SER A 323 -9.06 16.32 23.11
C SER A 323 -10.01 17.51 23.00
N SER A 324 -11.22 17.27 22.49
CA SER A 324 -12.22 18.31 22.32
C SER A 324 -13.63 17.78 22.53
N TRP A 325 -14.56 18.70 22.72
CA TRP A 325 -15.97 18.39 22.87
C TRP A 325 -16.55 17.82 21.57
N PRO A 326 -17.35 16.76 21.67
CA PRO A 326 -17.95 16.10 20.51
C PRO A 326 -18.80 17.01 19.63
N SER A 327 -19.32 18.12 20.18
CA SER A 327 -20.08 19.11 19.41
C SER A 327 -19.23 20.06 18.56
N ASP A 328 -17.91 20.02 18.69
CA ASP A 328 -17.01 20.80 17.85
C ASP A 328 -16.91 20.22 16.44
N LEU A 329 -16.55 21.07 15.47
CA LEU A 329 -16.35 20.69 14.09
C LEU A 329 -14.86 20.45 13.82
N TYR A 330 -14.51 19.21 13.48
CA TYR A 330 -13.17 18.87 13.01
C TYR A 330 -13.27 17.98 11.75
N GLY A 331 -12.14 17.84 11.09
CA GLY A 331 -12.00 17.04 9.89
C GLY A 331 -12.27 15.56 10.14
N ILE A 332 -12.75 14.88 9.11
CA ILE A 332 -12.86 13.42 9.10
C ILE A 332 -11.98 12.84 8.01
N SER A 333 -11.26 11.80 8.36
CA SER A 333 -10.31 11.11 7.50
C SER A 333 -10.35 9.61 7.80
N PRO A 334 -11.34 8.88 7.26
CA PRO A 334 -11.56 7.48 7.59
C PRO A 334 -10.54 6.55 6.94
N ALA A 335 -10.48 5.33 7.48
CA ALA A 335 -9.74 4.21 6.94
C ALA A 335 -10.68 3.03 6.65
N PHE A 336 -10.19 2.07 5.87
CA PHE A 336 -10.89 0.84 5.51
C PHE A 336 -9.91 -0.29 5.20
N ARG A 337 -10.39 -1.54 5.23
CA ARG A 337 -9.61 -2.73 4.86
C ARG A 337 -10.06 -3.33 3.55
N ILE A 338 -9.10 -3.91 2.86
CA ILE A 338 -9.29 -4.77 1.68
C ILE A 338 -8.71 -6.16 2.02
N ALA A 339 -9.47 -7.25 1.74
CA ALA A 339 -9.04 -8.62 2.01
C ALA A 339 -9.56 -9.62 0.92
#